data_144609fe45bcc09cddd633247af0f22d
#
_entry.id   144609fe45bcc09cddd633247af0f22d
#
_cell.length_a   1.000
_cell.length_b   1.000
_cell.length_c   1.000
_cell.angle_alpha   90.00
_cell.angle_beta   90.00
_cell.angle_gamma   90.00
#
_symmetry.space_group_name_H-M   'P 1'
#
loop_
_entity.id
_entity.type
_entity.pdbx_description
1 polymer ?
#
loop_
_entity_poly.entity_id
_entity_poly.type
_entity_poly.pdbx_seq_one_letter_code
_entity_poly.pdbx_strand_id
1 'polypeptide(L)'
;YTLQLYMEFSGCMDIVIGAGRLLGVRLPENFCRPFASRNAAEFWRRWHITLGAWLKTYVFYPVSVSRMVKKWNRFGKKHLGKYLTRLGATAMCLFPVWLCNGLWHGPSWHYIFYGMYYFVILLAGAALEPVRAGVIRFFHINERALYWKIPCILKTWVIIFTGELFFRANGLKAGMTMFFSIFRDFRLSVLWDGTLLDFSLDKGDYLVIFAGLLLTAGIGIIKERNLLKGKGLQDMRTPFRWALYYGLILSVLIFGAYGIGYQQVDLIYAGF
;
A
#
# COMPACT_ATOMS: atom_id res chain seq x y z
N TYR A 1 0.17 3.19 -12.51
CA TYR A 1 1.31 2.49 -11.89
C TYR A 1 0.94 1.86 -10.53
N THR A 2 0.48 2.63 -9.52
CA THR A 2 0.20 2.09 -8.16
C THR A 2 -0.83 0.96 -8.15
N LEU A 3 -1.87 1.04 -8.99
CA LEU A 3 -2.84 -0.04 -9.16
C LEU A 3 -2.21 -1.26 -9.84
N GLN A 4 -1.39 -1.06 -10.86
CA GLN A 4 -0.63 -2.11 -11.51
C GLN A 4 0.26 -2.83 -10.50
N LEU A 5 1.07 -2.08 -9.75
CA LEU A 5 1.94 -2.62 -8.69
C LEU A 5 1.18 -3.47 -7.68
N TYR A 6 0.01 -2.99 -7.25
CA TYR A 6 -0.84 -3.73 -6.32
C TYR A 6 -1.38 -5.03 -6.92
N MET A 7 -1.94 -4.97 -8.13
CA MET A 7 -2.54 -6.14 -8.77
C MET A 7 -1.48 -7.20 -9.09
N GLU A 8 -0.34 -6.77 -9.60
CA GLU A 8 0.79 -7.64 -9.91
C GLU A 8 1.32 -8.33 -8.66
N PHE A 9 1.64 -7.57 -7.62
CA PHE A 9 2.23 -8.13 -6.42
C PHE A 9 1.23 -8.95 -5.59
N SER A 10 -0.03 -8.48 -5.45
CA SER A 10 -1.04 -9.26 -4.72
C SER A 10 -1.41 -10.53 -5.47
N GLY A 11 -1.49 -10.49 -6.81
CA GLY A 11 -1.76 -11.65 -7.64
C GLY A 11 -0.64 -12.71 -7.56
N CYS A 12 0.62 -12.28 -7.64
CA CYS A 12 1.76 -13.16 -7.40
C CYS A 12 1.70 -13.81 -6.02
N MET A 13 1.37 -13.05 -4.98
CA MET A 13 1.25 -13.60 -3.62
C MET A 13 0.09 -14.57 -3.49
N ASP A 14 -1.03 -14.37 -4.17
CA ASP A 14 -2.15 -15.33 -4.18
C ASP A 14 -1.73 -16.66 -4.83
N ILE A 15 -0.93 -16.62 -5.92
CA ILE A 15 -0.35 -17.81 -6.55
C ILE A 15 0.60 -18.53 -5.57
N VAL A 16 1.52 -17.80 -4.94
CA VAL A 16 2.48 -18.35 -3.97
C VAL A 16 1.77 -18.98 -2.77
N ILE A 17 0.75 -18.31 -2.22
CA ILE A 17 -0.06 -18.83 -1.11
C ILE A 17 -0.83 -20.08 -1.56
N GLY A 18 -1.39 -20.08 -2.77
CA GLY A 18 -2.08 -21.22 -3.36
C GLY A 18 -1.16 -22.43 -3.52
N ALA A 19 0.02 -22.23 -4.11
CA ALA A 19 1.04 -23.27 -4.26
C ALA A 19 1.52 -23.81 -2.90
N GLY A 20 1.76 -22.90 -1.92
CA GLY A 20 2.11 -23.31 -0.56
C GLY A 20 1.05 -24.23 0.06
N ARG A 21 -0.24 -23.91 -0.12
CA ARG A 21 -1.35 -24.76 0.37
C ARG A 21 -1.36 -26.15 -0.26
N LEU A 22 -1.04 -26.26 -1.55
CA LEU A 22 -0.93 -27.56 -2.23
C LEU A 22 0.21 -28.40 -1.64
N LEU A 23 1.27 -27.76 -1.16
CA LEU A 23 2.40 -28.41 -0.49
C LEU A 23 2.20 -28.59 1.04
N GLY A 24 0.99 -28.29 1.56
CA GLY A 24 0.70 -28.38 2.99
C GLY A 24 1.27 -27.23 3.85
N VAL A 25 1.85 -26.20 3.22
CA VAL A 25 2.42 -25.03 3.90
C VAL A 25 1.39 -23.89 3.95
N ARG A 26 1.18 -23.31 5.13
CA ARG A 26 0.32 -22.14 5.31
C ARG A 26 1.15 -20.88 5.33
N LEU A 27 1.10 -20.12 4.24
CA LEU A 27 1.77 -18.83 4.13
C LEU A 27 0.82 -17.70 4.56
N PRO A 28 1.34 -16.62 5.17
CA PRO A 28 0.54 -15.49 5.58
C PRO A 28 0.12 -14.61 4.40
N GLU A 29 -1.02 -13.93 4.52
CA GLU A 29 -1.48 -12.91 3.58
C GLU A 29 -0.56 -11.68 3.64
N ASN A 30 -0.26 -11.11 2.47
CA ASN A 30 0.57 -9.90 2.35
C ASN A 30 -0.23 -8.62 2.19
N PHE A 31 -1.51 -8.71 1.84
CA PHE A 31 -2.37 -7.56 1.57
C PHE A 31 -3.72 -7.70 2.27
N CYS A 32 -4.19 -6.60 2.87
CA CYS A 32 -5.51 -6.51 3.50
C CYS A 32 -6.16 -5.17 3.18
N ARG A 33 -6.70 -5.00 1.94
CA ARG A 33 -7.36 -3.77 1.47
C ARG A 33 -6.55 -2.49 1.78
N PRO A 34 -5.32 -2.34 1.30
CA PRO A 34 -4.45 -1.24 1.68
C PRO A 34 -5.04 0.13 1.31
N PHE A 35 -5.75 0.23 0.18
CA PHE A 35 -6.36 1.48 -0.28
C PHE A 35 -7.59 1.93 0.51
N ALA A 36 -8.10 1.12 1.45
CA ALA A 36 -9.13 1.53 2.39
C ALA A 36 -8.56 2.20 3.66
N SER A 37 -7.25 2.40 3.73
CA SER A 37 -6.54 2.96 4.88
C SER A 37 -6.79 4.45 5.06
N ARG A 38 -6.98 4.88 6.30
CA ARG A 38 -7.27 6.28 6.66
C ARG A 38 -6.03 7.11 6.98
N ASN A 39 -4.87 6.46 7.07
CA ASN A 39 -3.57 7.11 7.27
C ASN A 39 -2.44 6.20 6.78
N ALA A 40 -1.24 6.77 6.59
CA ALA A 40 -0.08 6.04 6.09
C ALA A 40 0.35 4.88 7.01
N ALA A 41 0.24 5.03 8.33
CA ALA A 41 0.57 3.95 9.25
C ALA A 41 -0.40 2.76 9.14
N GLU A 42 -1.68 3.01 8.87
CA GLU A 42 -2.66 1.95 8.57
C GLU A 42 -2.37 1.29 7.23
N PHE A 43 -2.01 2.09 6.20
CA PHE A 43 -1.64 1.56 4.88
C PHE A 43 -0.50 0.56 4.99
N TRP A 44 0.60 0.89 5.67
CA TRP A 44 1.76 0.02 5.81
C TRP A 44 1.52 -1.22 6.70
N ARG A 45 0.47 -1.25 7.49
CA ARG A 45 0.01 -2.48 8.17
C ARG A 45 -0.80 -3.40 7.27
N ARG A 46 -1.28 -2.89 6.14
CA ARG A 46 -2.14 -3.58 5.17
C ARG A 46 -1.44 -3.90 3.85
N TRP A 47 -0.28 -3.30 3.62
CA TRP A 47 0.57 -3.45 2.44
C TRP A 47 1.85 -4.18 2.82
N HIS A 48 2.21 -5.22 2.06
CA HIS A 48 3.41 -6.03 2.25
C HIS A 48 3.64 -6.43 3.72
N ILE A 49 2.62 -7.07 4.30
CA ILE A 49 2.51 -7.33 5.75
C ILE A 49 3.70 -8.12 6.28
N THR A 50 4.21 -9.10 5.51
CA THR A 50 5.34 -9.94 5.93
C THR A 50 6.65 -9.16 6.03
N LEU A 51 6.94 -8.27 5.06
CA LEU A 51 8.11 -7.39 5.13
C LEU A 51 7.99 -6.44 6.33
N GLY A 52 6.80 -5.85 6.52
CA GLY A 52 6.53 -4.99 7.67
C GLY A 52 6.74 -5.71 9.01
N ALA A 53 6.31 -6.96 9.12
CA ALA A 53 6.52 -7.79 10.29
C ALA A 53 8.00 -8.11 10.50
N TRP A 54 8.74 -8.41 9.42
CA TRP A 54 10.17 -8.68 9.46
C TRP A 54 10.96 -7.44 9.93
N LEU A 55 10.74 -6.29 9.29
CA LEU A 55 11.39 -5.02 9.69
C LEU A 55 11.07 -4.65 11.14
N LYS A 56 9.83 -4.87 11.57
CA LYS A 56 9.43 -4.65 12.97
C LYS A 56 10.21 -5.55 13.93
N THR A 57 10.35 -6.82 13.61
CA THR A 57 11.00 -7.81 14.48
C THR A 57 12.50 -7.62 14.53
N TYR A 58 13.15 -7.44 13.36
CA TYR A 58 14.60 -7.49 13.25
C TYR A 58 15.28 -6.11 13.23
N VAL A 59 14.53 -5.03 12.98
CA VAL A 59 15.08 -3.66 12.99
C VAL A 59 14.45 -2.83 14.11
N PHE A 60 13.12 -2.69 14.14
CA PHE A 60 12.47 -1.82 15.11
C PHE A 60 12.68 -2.28 16.56
N TYR A 61 12.40 -3.54 16.89
CA TYR A 61 12.52 -4.04 18.26
C TYR A 61 13.94 -3.98 18.81
N PRO A 62 15.00 -4.46 18.12
CA PRO A 62 16.36 -4.32 18.62
C PRO A 62 16.77 -2.87 18.89
N VAL A 63 16.39 -1.93 18.00
CA VAL A 63 16.66 -0.51 18.22
C VAL A 63 15.89 0.02 19.43
N SER A 64 14.62 -0.35 19.59
CA SER A 64 13.76 0.13 20.68
C SER A 64 14.27 -0.24 22.08
N VAL A 65 14.94 -1.37 22.22
CA VAL A 65 15.55 -1.82 23.48
C VAL A 65 17.03 -1.42 23.63
N SER A 66 17.61 -0.75 22.63
CA SER A 66 19.01 -0.36 22.58
C SER A 66 19.42 0.61 23.72
N ARG A 67 20.71 0.65 24.02
CA ARG A 67 21.27 1.61 24.97
C ARG A 67 21.01 3.06 24.55
N MET A 68 21.00 3.33 23.25
CA MET A 68 20.76 4.66 22.69
C MET A 68 19.34 5.16 23.04
N VAL A 69 18.29 4.37 22.76
CA VAL A 69 16.90 4.73 23.08
C VAL A 69 16.68 4.80 24.60
N LYS A 70 17.30 3.90 25.38
CA LYS A 70 17.25 3.97 26.85
C LYS A 70 17.87 5.24 27.41
N LYS A 71 19.04 5.68 26.88
CA LYS A 71 19.67 6.96 27.26
C LYS A 71 18.79 8.15 26.87
N TRP A 72 18.23 8.15 25.65
CA TRP A 72 17.27 9.17 25.20
C TRP A 72 16.06 9.26 26.13
N ASN A 73 15.44 8.14 26.45
CA ASN A 73 14.26 8.12 27.32
C ASN A 73 14.57 8.64 28.73
N ARG A 74 15.77 8.36 29.28
CA ARG A 74 16.21 8.89 30.57
C ARG A 74 16.41 10.40 30.52
N PHE A 75 17.11 10.88 29.50
CA PHE A 75 17.34 12.31 29.28
C PHE A 75 16.02 13.05 29.05
N GLY A 76 15.19 12.55 28.13
CA GLY A 76 13.94 13.20 27.75
C GLY A 76 12.93 13.28 28.90
N LYS A 77 12.81 12.23 29.72
CA LYS A 77 11.96 12.28 30.92
C LYS A 77 12.36 13.38 31.90
N LYS A 78 13.67 13.70 31.97
CA LYS A 78 14.19 14.74 32.87
C LYS A 78 14.06 16.15 32.29
N HIS A 79 14.18 16.32 30.96
CA HIS A 79 14.36 17.63 30.33
C HIS A 79 13.29 18.04 29.30
N LEU A 80 12.61 17.07 28.63
CA LEU A 80 11.76 17.36 27.47
C LEU A 80 10.27 17.06 27.67
N GLY A 81 9.93 16.46 28.80
CA GLY A 81 8.56 15.99 29.05
C GLY A 81 8.19 14.73 28.25
N LYS A 82 7.04 14.17 28.57
CA LYS A 82 6.59 12.85 28.09
C LYS A 82 6.39 12.79 26.57
N TYR A 83 5.84 13.86 25.99
CA TYR A 83 5.50 13.90 24.56
C TYR A 83 6.76 13.90 23.67
N LEU A 84 7.67 14.86 23.88
CA LEU A 84 8.89 14.95 23.08
C LEU A 84 9.81 13.75 23.29
N THR A 85 9.86 13.20 24.50
CA THR A 85 10.60 11.96 24.79
C THR A 85 10.09 10.81 23.93
N ARG A 86 8.78 10.63 23.89
CA ARG A 86 8.14 9.58 23.08
C ARG A 86 8.37 9.80 21.58
N LEU A 87 8.20 11.04 21.11
CA LEU A 87 8.38 11.37 19.70
C LEU A 87 9.82 11.11 19.24
N GLY A 88 10.83 11.52 20.01
CA GLY A 88 12.23 11.25 19.70
C GLY A 88 12.57 9.76 19.74
N ALA A 89 12.05 9.00 20.70
CA ALA A 89 12.21 7.54 20.73
C ALA A 89 11.57 6.89 19.49
N THR A 90 10.39 7.37 19.07
CA THR A 90 9.73 6.91 17.85
C THR A 90 10.57 7.21 16.61
N ALA A 91 11.12 8.43 16.49
CA ALA A 91 12.01 8.79 15.38
C ALA A 91 13.24 7.89 15.31
N MET A 92 13.90 7.65 16.44
CA MET A 92 15.09 6.78 16.52
C MET A 92 14.79 5.34 16.10
N CYS A 93 13.59 4.84 16.34
CA CYS A 93 13.18 3.49 15.93
C CYS A 93 12.71 3.43 14.48
N LEU A 94 11.98 4.44 13.99
CA LEU A 94 11.45 4.45 12.63
C LEU A 94 12.51 4.75 11.59
N PHE A 95 13.50 5.59 11.90
CA PHE A 95 14.54 5.97 10.94
C PHE A 95 15.26 4.75 10.33
N PRO A 96 15.86 3.82 11.11
CA PRO A 96 16.53 2.66 10.53
C PRO A 96 15.58 1.71 9.81
N VAL A 97 14.33 1.60 10.24
CA VAL A 97 13.32 0.78 9.56
C VAL A 97 13.09 1.28 8.13
N TRP A 98 12.88 2.58 7.96
CA TRP A 98 12.58 3.17 6.66
C TRP A 98 13.82 3.34 5.79
N LEU A 99 15.00 3.52 6.39
CA LEU A 99 16.25 3.46 5.66
C LEU A 99 16.49 2.04 5.10
N CYS A 100 16.33 1.01 5.92
CA CYS A 100 16.41 -0.38 5.47
C CYS A 100 15.37 -0.73 4.42
N ASN A 101 14.12 -0.23 4.56
CA ASN A 101 13.08 -0.43 3.56
C ASN A 101 13.48 0.18 2.20
N GLY A 102 14.00 1.40 2.19
CA GLY A 102 14.48 2.03 0.96
C GLY A 102 15.65 1.26 0.32
N LEU A 103 16.66 0.90 1.12
CA LEU A 103 17.82 0.13 0.65
C LEU A 103 17.47 -1.29 0.18
N TRP A 104 16.43 -1.88 0.74
CA TRP A 104 15.94 -3.20 0.31
C TRP A 104 15.43 -3.17 -1.13
N HIS A 105 14.87 -2.04 -1.60
CA HIS A 105 14.46 -1.86 -2.98
C HIS A 105 15.63 -1.58 -3.95
N GLY A 106 16.83 -1.30 -3.42
CA GLY A 106 18.03 -1.09 -4.22
C GLY A 106 18.89 0.09 -3.76
N PRO A 107 20.15 0.20 -4.26
CA PRO A 107 21.11 1.19 -3.82
C PRO A 107 20.95 2.57 -4.49
N SER A 108 19.81 2.87 -5.09
CA SER A 108 19.58 4.12 -5.80
C SER A 108 18.99 5.20 -4.88
N TRP A 109 19.35 6.46 -5.13
CA TRP A 109 18.91 7.61 -4.34
C TRP A 109 17.39 7.81 -4.29
N HIS A 110 16.66 7.43 -5.32
CA HIS A 110 15.20 7.54 -5.30
C HIS A 110 14.55 6.54 -4.33
N TYR A 111 15.13 5.35 -4.13
CA TYR A 111 14.67 4.39 -3.12
C TYR A 111 14.99 4.85 -1.69
N ILE A 112 16.18 5.45 -1.49
CA ILE A 112 16.52 6.06 -0.19
C ILE A 112 15.56 7.22 0.09
N PHE A 113 15.29 8.07 -0.90
CA PHE A 113 14.31 9.15 -0.77
C PHE A 113 12.90 8.61 -0.45
N TYR A 114 12.46 7.56 -1.13
CA TYR A 114 11.19 6.86 -0.86
C TYR A 114 11.09 6.41 0.60
N GLY A 115 12.11 5.75 1.13
CA GLY A 115 12.17 5.35 2.54
C GLY A 115 12.12 6.55 3.48
N MET A 116 12.91 7.60 3.22
CA MET A 116 12.92 8.82 4.03
C MET A 116 11.63 9.61 3.94
N TYR A 117 10.97 9.63 2.80
CA TYR A 117 9.64 10.20 2.63
C TYR A 117 8.63 9.58 3.62
N TYR A 118 8.56 8.25 3.68
CA TYR A 118 7.63 7.59 4.62
C TYR A 118 8.07 7.71 6.08
N PHE A 119 9.37 7.76 6.36
CA PHE A 119 9.85 8.09 7.69
C PHE A 119 9.29 9.45 8.15
N VAL A 120 9.43 10.49 7.32
CA VAL A 120 8.94 11.85 7.64
C VAL A 120 7.42 11.86 7.78
N ILE A 121 6.67 11.24 6.88
CA ILE A 121 5.20 11.18 6.92
C ILE A 121 4.71 10.50 8.20
N LEU A 122 5.30 9.38 8.59
CA LEU A 122 4.89 8.64 9.78
C LEU A 122 5.26 9.37 11.07
N LEU A 123 6.45 10.00 11.09
CA LEU A 123 6.87 10.81 12.22
C LEU A 123 6.00 12.05 12.37
N ALA A 124 5.68 12.74 11.26
CA ALA A 124 4.75 13.87 11.25
C ALA A 124 3.36 13.45 11.73
N GLY A 125 2.86 12.27 11.28
CA GLY A 125 1.61 11.71 11.78
C GLY A 125 1.61 11.49 13.29
N ALA A 126 2.71 10.98 13.85
CA ALA A 126 2.87 10.81 15.30
C ALA A 126 2.98 12.16 16.04
N ALA A 127 3.65 13.13 15.44
CA ALA A 127 3.81 14.48 16.00
C ALA A 127 2.49 15.28 15.97
N LEU A 128 1.66 15.11 14.96
CA LEU A 128 0.39 15.83 14.81
C LEU A 128 -0.79 15.14 15.50
N GLU A 129 -0.59 13.95 16.07
CA GLU A 129 -1.68 13.19 16.71
C GLU A 129 -2.39 13.95 17.85
N PRO A 130 -1.70 14.69 18.75
CA PRO A 130 -2.38 15.50 19.77
C PRO A 130 -3.26 16.62 19.17
N VAL A 131 -2.78 17.26 18.10
CA VAL A 131 -3.53 18.29 17.38
C VAL A 131 -4.77 17.68 16.72
N ARG A 132 -4.61 16.57 16.03
CA ARG A 132 -5.72 15.82 15.43
C ARG A 132 -6.77 15.44 16.47
N ALA A 133 -6.33 14.86 17.58
CA ALA A 133 -7.23 14.49 18.67
C ALA A 133 -7.96 15.71 19.28
N GLY A 134 -7.28 16.87 19.38
CA GLY A 134 -7.88 18.12 19.80
C GLY A 134 -8.97 18.62 18.85
N VAL A 135 -8.68 18.62 17.54
CA VAL A 135 -9.65 19.01 16.49
C VAL A 135 -10.87 18.10 16.50
N ILE A 136 -10.68 16.79 16.57
CA ILE A 136 -11.76 15.81 16.61
C ILE A 136 -12.66 16.05 17.82
N ARG A 137 -12.07 16.31 18.98
CA ARG A 137 -12.81 16.58 20.23
C ARG A 137 -13.56 17.90 20.15
N PHE A 138 -12.90 18.97 19.67
CA PHE A 138 -13.49 20.31 19.59
C PHE A 138 -14.70 20.34 18.66
N PHE A 139 -14.60 19.72 17.49
CA PHE A 139 -15.67 19.67 16.51
C PHE A 139 -16.61 18.47 16.67
N HIS A 140 -16.48 17.67 17.72
CA HIS A 140 -17.29 16.47 17.98
C HIS A 140 -17.38 15.53 16.75
N ILE A 141 -16.25 15.35 16.03
CA ILE A 141 -16.22 14.61 14.77
C ILE A 141 -16.43 13.12 15.02
N ASN A 142 -17.43 12.55 14.34
CA ASN A 142 -17.61 11.10 14.35
C ASN A 142 -16.65 10.44 13.35
N GLU A 143 -15.54 9.89 13.86
CA GLU A 143 -14.52 9.21 13.04
C GLU A 143 -15.02 7.96 12.31
N ARG A 144 -16.19 7.43 12.66
CA ARG A 144 -16.83 6.30 11.98
C ARG A 144 -17.71 6.72 10.81
N ALA A 145 -18.09 7.98 10.73
CA ALA A 145 -18.95 8.50 9.66
C ALA A 145 -18.20 8.58 8.32
N LEU A 146 -18.93 8.43 7.22
CA LEU A 146 -18.37 8.45 5.86
C LEU A 146 -17.76 9.80 5.52
N TYR A 147 -18.39 10.91 5.96
CA TYR A 147 -17.87 12.26 5.72
C TYR A 147 -16.47 12.51 6.28
N TRP A 148 -16.04 11.73 7.31
CA TRP A 148 -14.69 11.77 7.85
C TRP A 148 -13.77 10.72 7.23
N LYS A 149 -14.29 9.51 7.02
CA LYS A 149 -13.50 8.41 6.45
C LYS A 149 -13.03 8.69 5.04
N ILE A 150 -13.93 9.19 4.17
CA ILE A 150 -13.59 9.41 2.75
C ILE A 150 -12.45 10.41 2.59
N PRO A 151 -12.49 11.63 3.18
CA PRO A 151 -11.36 12.56 3.10
C PRO A 151 -10.05 11.99 3.67
N CYS A 152 -10.11 11.19 4.75
CA CYS A 152 -8.93 10.53 5.30
C CYS A 152 -8.33 9.51 4.33
N ILE A 153 -9.16 8.74 3.63
CA ILE A 153 -8.73 7.79 2.61
C ILE A 153 -8.11 8.53 1.41
N LEU A 154 -8.79 9.55 0.89
CA LEU A 154 -8.29 10.35 -0.24
C LEU A 154 -6.95 11.02 0.08
N LYS A 155 -6.82 11.63 1.26
CA LYS A 155 -5.54 12.14 1.75
C LYS A 155 -4.45 11.04 1.76
N THR A 156 -4.80 9.84 2.22
CA THR A 156 -3.86 8.72 2.26
C THR A 156 -3.46 8.30 0.86
N TRP A 157 -4.37 8.28 -0.10
CA TRP A 157 -4.05 8.02 -1.51
C TRP A 157 -3.05 9.04 -2.07
N VAL A 158 -3.25 10.32 -1.82
CA VAL A 158 -2.30 11.36 -2.25
C VAL A 158 -0.91 11.09 -1.69
N ILE A 159 -0.80 10.76 -0.39
CA ILE A 159 0.47 10.42 0.25
C ILE A 159 1.12 9.19 -0.42
N ILE A 160 0.35 8.13 -0.65
CA ILE A 160 0.86 6.89 -1.23
C ILE A 160 1.26 7.10 -2.69
N PHE A 161 0.40 7.72 -3.51
CA PHE A 161 0.71 7.97 -4.93
C PHE A 161 1.92 8.87 -5.11
N THR A 162 2.13 9.83 -4.22
CA THR A 162 3.37 10.64 -4.21
C THR A 162 4.60 9.78 -3.92
N GLY A 163 4.53 8.89 -2.93
CA GLY A 163 5.63 7.95 -2.65
C GLY A 163 5.93 7.03 -3.82
N GLU A 164 4.88 6.43 -4.40
CA GLU A 164 5.00 5.52 -5.55
C GLU A 164 5.48 6.22 -6.83
N LEU A 165 5.22 7.52 -7.00
CA LEU A 165 5.78 8.32 -8.07
C LEU A 165 7.32 8.34 -7.99
N PHE A 166 7.87 8.59 -6.80
CA PHE A 166 9.32 8.56 -6.60
C PHE A 166 9.89 7.14 -6.72
N PHE A 167 9.15 6.15 -6.29
CA PHE A 167 9.53 4.76 -6.47
C PHE A 167 9.66 4.36 -7.95
N ARG A 168 8.73 4.81 -8.81
CA ARG A 168 8.68 4.53 -10.24
C ARG A 168 9.71 5.31 -11.05
N ALA A 169 10.14 6.47 -10.55
CA ALA A 169 10.98 7.39 -11.31
C ALA A 169 12.39 6.81 -11.56
N ASN A 170 12.92 7.09 -12.76
CA ASN A 170 14.31 6.75 -13.07
C ASN A 170 15.28 7.77 -12.45
N GLY A 171 15.47 7.67 -11.14
CA GLY A 171 16.30 8.55 -10.33
C GLY A 171 15.56 9.73 -9.69
N LEU A 172 16.18 10.33 -8.69
CA LEU A 172 15.58 11.38 -7.86
C LEU A 172 15.20 12.64 -8.68
N LYS A 173 16.07 13.05 -9.63
CA LYS A 173 15.81 14.21 -10.48
C LYS A 173 14.55 14.02 -11.33
N ALA A 174 14.40 12.84 -11.94
CA ALA A 174 13.22 12.50 -12.72
C ALA A 174 11.96 12.51 -11.84
N GLY A 175 12.03 11.94 -10.64
CA GLY A 175 10.92 11.95 -9.67
C GLY A 175 10.50 13.37 -9.29
N MET A 176 11.44 14.27 -9.03
CA MET A 176 11.16 15.68 -8.75
C MET A 176 10.50 16.37 -9.96
N THR A 177 11.01 16.13 -11.16
CA THR A 177 10.41 16.68 -12.40
C THR A 177 8.98 16.20 -12.57
N MET A 178 8.72 14.90 -12.41
CA MET A 178 7.37 14.32 -12.45
C MET A 178 6.45 14.90 -11.37
N PHE A 179 6.94 15.08 -10.16
CA PHE A 179 6.15 15.66 -9.08
C PHE A 179 5.75 17.11 -9.37
N PHE A 180 6.67 17.94 -9.83
CA PHE A 180 6.36 19.35 -10.16
C PHE A 180 5.51 19.48 -11.42
N SER A 181 5.62 18.56 -12.40
CA SER A 181 4.76 18.59 -13.59
C SER A 181 3.28 18.40 -13.26
N ILE A 182 2.93 17.67 -12.19
CA ILE A 182 1.55 17.54 -11.73
C ILE A 182 0.91 18.91 -11.48
N PHE A 183 1.66 19.86 -10.96
CA PHE A 183 1.14 21.20 -10.65
C PHE A 183 1.24 22.16 -11.85
N ARG A 184 2.30 22.05 -12.63
CA ARG A 184 2.53 22.94 -13.79
C ARG A 184 1.62 22.61 -14.95
N ASP A 185 1.44 21.31 -15.23
CA ASP A 185 0.78 20.84 -16.44
C ASP A 185 -0.60 20.21 -16.13
N PHE A 186 -1.19 20.57 -14.98
CA PHE A 186 -2.46 20.01 -14.54
C PHE A 186 -3.61 20.36 -15.48
N ARG A 187 -4.22 19.34 -16.07
CA ARG A 187 -5.38 19.47 -16.97
C ARG A 187 -6.41 18.41 -16.64
N LEU A 188 -7.60 18.83 -16.22
CA LEU A 188 -8.72 17.91 -15.99
C LEU A 188 -9.33 17.40 -17.29
N SER A 189 -9.15 18.12 -18.42
CA SER A 189 -9.67 17.74 -19.72
C SER A 189 -9.22 16.37 -20.19
N VAL A 190 -8.04 15.90 -19.73
CA VAL A 190 -7.50 14.56 -20.00
C VAL A 190 -8.50 13.43 -19.72
N LEU A 191 -9.44 13.63 -18.80
CA LEU A 191 -10.45 12.62 -18.45
C LEU A 191 -11.51 12.43 -19.54
N TRP A 192 -11.67 13.39 -20.47
CA TRP A 192 -12.71 13.34 -21.51
C TRP A 192 -12.28 13.81 -22.90
N ASP A 193 -11.07 14.34 -23.08
CA ASP A 193 -10.56 14.83 -24.38
C ASP A 193 -9.96 13.73 -25.27
N GLY A 194 -9.97 12.49 -24.82
CA GLY A 194 -9.43 11.34 -25.56
C GLY A 194 -7.96 11.03 -25.25
N THR A 195 -7.22 11.90 -24.55
CA THR A 195 -5.81 11.69 -24.18
C THR A 195 -5.58 10.35 -23.46
N LEU A 196 -6.57 9.84 -22.71
CA LEU A 196 -6.46 8.53 -22.07
C LEU A 196 -6.34 7.38 -23.08
N LEU A 197 -6.89 7.52 -24.29
CA LEU A 197 -6.80 6.50 -25.34
C LEU A 197 -5.43 6.50 -26.04
N ASP A 198 -4.63 7.57 -25.89
CA ASP A 198 -3.26 7.67 -26.42
C ASP A 198 -2.27 6.75 -25.67
N PHE A 199 -2.67 6.19 -24.52
CA PHE A 199 -1.85 5.24 -23.75
C PHE A 199 -1.92 3.80 -24.29
N SER A 200 -2.32 3.61 -25.53
CA SER A 200 -2.47 2.27 -26.16
C SER A 200 -3.50 1.36 -25.45
N LEU A 201 -4.46 1.97 -24.75
CA LEU A 201 -5.59 1.28 -24.12
C LEU A 201 -6.89 1.74 -24.79
N ASP A 202 -7.72 0.81 -25.20
CA ASP A 202 -9.04 1.11 -25.73
C ASP A 202 -10.11 1.21 -24.64
N LYS A 203 -11.35 1.53 -25.03
CA LYS A 203 -12.47 1.64 -24.08
C LYS A 203 -12.80 0.29 -23.42
N GLY A 204 -12.57 -0.81 -24.14
CA GLY A 204 -12.77 -2.18 -23.61
C GLY A 204 -11.78 -2.49 -22.50
N ASP A 205 -10.49 -2.14 -22.71
CA ASP A 205 -9.44 -2.29 -21.70
C ASP A 205 -9.76 -1.53 -20.41
N TYR A 206 -10.21 -0.27 -20.54
CA TYR A 206 -10.63 0.52 -19.37
C TYR A 206 -11.83 -0.10 -18.65
N LEU A 207 -12.78 -0.68 -19.38
CA LEU A 207 -13.92 -1.38 -18.79
C LEU A 207 -13.48 -2.62 -18.01
N VAL A 208 -12.58 -3.42 -18.58
CA VAL A 208 -12.02 -4.62 -17.92
C VAL A 208 -11.25 -4.24 -16.65
N ILE A 209 -10.40 -3.19 -16.73
CA ILE A 209 -9.67 -2.67 -15.57
C ILE A 209 -10.65 -2.24 -14.48
N PHE A 210 -11.68 -1.46 -14.82
CA PHE A 210 -12.67 -0.98 -13.87
C PHE A 210 -13.46 -2.12 -13.22
N ALA A 211 -13.91 -3.09 -14.01
CA ALA A 211 -14.60 -4.28 -13.53
C ALA A 211 -13.72 -5.12 -12.58
N GLY A 212 -12.44 -5.30 -12.94
CA GLY A 212 -11.46 -5.99 -12.09
C GLY A 212 -11.22 -5.28 -10.76
N LEU A 213 -11.12 -3.94 -10.76
CA LEU A 213 -11.00 -3.14 -9.55
C LEU A 213 -12.22 -3.27 -8.64
N LEU A 214 -13.43 -3.22 -9.21
CA LEU A 214 -14.68 -3.40 -8.45
C LEU A 214 -14.76 -4.79 -7.84
N LEU A 215 -14.42 -5.81 -8.61
CA LEU A 215 -14.41 -7.20 -8.14
C LEU A 215 -13.43 -7.38 -6.98
N THR A 216 -12.20 -6.90 -7.12
CA THR A 216 -11.17 -6.97 -6.08
C THR A 216 -11.58 -6.21 -4.82
N ALA A 217 -12.15 -5.01 -4.98
CA ALA A 217 -12.68 -4.25 -3.85
C ALA A 217 -13.83 -4.98 -3.14
N GLY A 218 -14.75 -5.57 -3.91
CA GLY A 218 -15.87 -6.37 -3.39
C GLY A 218 -15.41 -7.59 -2.59
N ILE A 219 -14.50 -8.39 -3.16
CA ILE A 219 -13.91 -9.55 -2.49
C ILE A 219 -13.19 -9.10 -1.20
N GLY A 220 -12.43 -8.01 -1.26
CA GLY A 220 -11.75 -7.45 -0.10
C GLY A 220 -12.73 -7.05 1.03
N ILE A 221 -13.89 -6.46 0.70
CA ILE A 221 -14.94 -6.12 1.68
C ILE A 221 -15.52 -7.39 2.30
N ILE A 222 -15.81 -8.39 1.49
CA ILE A 222 -16.37 -9.68 1.94
C ILE A 222 -15.40 -10.36 2.91
N LYS A 223 -14.11 -10.42 2.57
CA LYS A 223 -13.05 -11.00 3.43
C LYS A 223 -12.92 -10.23 4.75
N GLU A 224 -12.77 -8.89 4.72
CA GLU A 224 -12.54 -8.09 5.94
C GLU A 224 -13.73 -8.09 6.89
N ARG A 225 -14.95 -8.04 6.36
CA ARG A 225 -16.17 -8.06 7.16
C ARG A 225 -16.63 -9.45 7.57
N ASN A 226 -15.90 -10.49 7.12
CA ASN A 226 -16.26 -11.90 7.34
C ASN A 226 -17.74 -12.19 6.99
N LEU A 227 -18.21 -11.60 5.88
CA LEU A 227 -19.62 -11.67 5.49
C LEU A 227 -20.08 -13.10 5.19
N LEU A 228 -19.15 -13.97 4.79
CA LEU A 228 -19.43 -15.37 4.56
C LEU A 228 -19.39 -16.22 5.84
N LYS A 229 -19.14 -15.61 7.02
CA LYS A 229 -19.14 -16.29 8.32
C LYS A 229 -18.34 -17.61 8.34
N GLY A 230 -17.17 -17.60 7.71
CA GLY A 230 -16.31 -18.77 7.58
C GLY A 230 -16.75 -19.79 6.51
N LYS A 231 -17.86 -19.56 5.83
CA LYS A 231 -18.25 -20.37 4.65
C LYS A 231 -17.31 -20.05 3.49
N GLY A 232 -16.62 -21.04 3.00
CA GLY A 232 -15.72 -20.94 1.87
C GLY A 232 -16.31 -21.53 0.59
N LEU A 233 -15.52 -21.53 -0.47
CA LEU A 233 -15.88 -22.22 -1.72
C LEU A 233 -16.19 -23.71 -1.51
N GLN A 234 -15.61 -24.30 -0.45
CA GLN A 234 -15.82 -25.72 -0.09
C GLN A 234 -17.27 -26.01 0.30
N ASP A 235 -17.98 -25.02 0.84
CA ASP A 235 -19.38 -25.17 1.29
C ASP A 235 -20.40 -24.97 0.15
N MET A 236 -19.92 -24.57 -1.04
CA MET A 236 -20.76 -24.44 -2.23
C MET A 236 -21.09 -25.82 -2.80
N ARG A 237 -22.31 -25.98 -3.33
CA ARG A 237 -22.69 -27.16 -4.10
C ARG A 237 -21.71 -27.35 -5.27
N THR A 238 -21.30 -28.60 -5.50
CA THR A 238 -20.26 -28.95 -6.47
C THR A 238 -20.44 -28.30 -7.86
N PRO A 239 -21.64 -28.29 -8.51
CA PRO A 239 -21.76 -27.70 -9.84
C PRO A 239 -21.52 -26.18 -9.84
N PHE A 240 -21.98 -25.46 -8.82
CA PHE A 240 -21.73 -24.00 -8.72
C PHE A 240 -20.26 -23.70 -8.47
N ARG A 241 -19.58 -24.51 -7.67
CA ARG A 241 -18.15 -24.38 -7.41
C ARG A 241 -17.34 -24.60 -8.69
N TRP A 242 -17.64 -25.62 -9.46
CA TRP A 242 -16.98 -25.87 -10.72
C TRP A 242 -17.28 -24.79 -11.77
N ALA A 243 -18.54 -24.34 -11.88
CA ALA A 243 -18.89 -23.20 -12.74
C ALA A 243 -18.07 -21.95 -12.41
N LEU A 244 -17.85 -21.66 -11.11
CA LEU A 244 -17.01 -20.56 -10.68
C LEU A 244 -15.54 -20.76 -11.08
N TYR A 245 -14.98 -21.97 -10.90
CA TYR A 245 -13.60 -22.25 -11.29
C TYR A 245 -13.41 -22.13 -12.81
N TYR A 246 -14.30 -22.68 -13.61
CA TYR A 246 -14.24 -22.53 -15.07
C TYR A 246 -14.46 -21.07 -15.48
N GLY A 247 -15.38 -20.37 -14.86
CA GLY A 247 -15.61 -18.96 -15.12
C GLY A 247 -14.35 -18.10 -14.86
N LEU A 248 -13.64 -18.34 -13.77
CA LEU A 248 -12.39 -17.65 -13.46
C LEU A 248 -11.27 -18.02 -14.46
N ILE A 249 -11.11 -19.30 -14.80
CA ILE A 249 -10.12 -19.75 -15.79
C ILE A 249 -10.41 -19.11 -17.16
N LEU A 250 -11.65 -19.16 -17.61
CA LEU A 250 -12.06 -18.57 -18.90
C LEU A 250 -11.89 -17.05 -18.89
N SER A 251 -12.17 -16.39 -17.77
CA SER A 251 -11.93 -14.94 -17.63
C SER A 251 -10.46 -14.58 -17.83
N VAL A 252 -9.55 -15.36 -17.26
CA VAL A 252 -8.10 -15.17 -17.47
C VAL A 252 -7.72 -15.46 -18.92
N LEU A 253 -8.27 -16.52 -19.53
CA LEU A 253 -7.99 -16.88 -20.92
C LEU A 253 -8.54 -15.87 -21.94
N ILE A 254 -9.65 -15.21 -21.66
CA ILE A 254 -10.29 -14.25 -22.57
C ILE A 254 -9.74 -12.83 -22.37
N PHE A 255 -9.58 -12.40 -21.14
CA PHE A 255 -9.22 -11.01 -20.79
C PHE A 255 -7.77 -10.84 -20.36
N GLY A 256 -6.97 -11.90 -20.32
CA GLY A 256 -5.56 -11.84 -19.93
C GLY A 256 -4.72 -11.14 -20.99
N ALA A 257 -3.73 -10.38 -20.54
CA ALA A 257 -2.81 -9.64 -21.40
C ALA A 257 -1.71 -10.57 -21.96
N TYR A 258 -2.03 -11.32 -23.01
CA TYR A 258 -1.10 -12.20 -23.72
C TYR A 258 -1.50 -12.32 -25.20
N GLY A 259 -0.62 -12.85 -26.02
CA GLY A 259 -0.85 -13.06 -27.44
C GLY A 259 -0.08 -12.10 -28.36
N ILE A 260 -0.42 -12.13 -29.65
CA ILE A 260 0.24 -11.31 -30.68
C ILE A 260 -0.08 -9.84 -30.41
N GLY A 261 0.97 -9.02 -30.27
CA GLY A 261 0.86 -7.58 -29.99
C GLY A 261 1.06 -7.18 -28.53
N TYR A 262 1.03 -8.12 -27.60
CA TYR A 262 1.43 -7.83 -26.22
C TYR A 262 2.95 -7.88 -26.06
N GLN A 263 3.52 -6.78 -25.55
CA GLN A 263 4.92 -6.80 -25.12
C GLN A 263 4.98 -7.44 -23.73
N GLN A 264 5.88 -8.39 -23.54
CA GLN A 264 6.21 -8.88 -22.19
C GLN A 264 6.74 -7.71 -21.39
N VAL A 265 6.00 -7.31 -20.37
CA VAL A 265 6.47 -6.36 -19.37
C VAL A 265 7.09 -7.19 -18.26
N ASP A 266 8.36 -6.94 -17.96
CA ASP A 266 9.00 -7.56 -16.81
C ASP A 266 8.21 -7.24 -15.55
N LEU A 267 7.95 -8.28 -14.74
CA LEU A 267 7.32 -8.11 -13.44
C LEU A 267 8.11 -7.09 -12.63
N ILE A 268 7.44 -6.14 -12.00
CA ILE A 268 8.09 -5.05 -11.25
C ILE A 268 9.06 -5.58 -10.20
N TYR A 269 8.82 -6.79 -9.69
CA TYR A 269 9.67 -7.49 -8.73
C TYR A 269 10.52 -8.65 -9.33
N ALA A 270 10.55 -8.84 -10.64
CA ALA A 270 11.35 -9.88 -11.26
C ALA A 270 12.87 -9.55 -11.33
N GLY A 271 13.24 -8.34 -10.98
CA GLY A 271 14.63 -7.87 -10.98
C GLY A 271 15.35 -7.97 -9.64
N PHE A 272 14.79 -8.68 -8.64
CA PHE A 272 15.40 -8.88 -7.31
C PHE A 272 15.88 -10.30 -7.14
#